data_a0ec49974baf6f5bfe04ce2a2f0629a4
#
_entry.id   a0ec49974baf6f5bfe04ce2a2f0629a4
#
_cell.length_a   1.000
_cell.length_b   1.000
_cell.length_c   1.000
_cell.angle_alpha   90.00
_cell.angle_beta   90.00
_cell.angle_gamma   90.00
#
_symmetry.space_group_name_H-M   'P 1'
#
loop_
_entity.id
_entity.type
_entity.pdbx_description
1 polymer ?
#
loop_
_entity_poly.entity_id
_entity_poly.type
_entity_poly.pdbx_seq_one_letter_code
_entity_poly.pdbx_strand_id
1 'polypeptide(L)' 'VIYIQDSLVPQERCNTTWHEILHAVVYISSLNQANGPLKEDDAEELVVNTISNFMMGVYRDNPWLLDMLKKHLNEIDN' A
#
# COMPACT_ATOMS: atom_id res chain seq x y z
N VAL A 1 8.53 -9.57 6.56
CA VAL A 1 7.21 -9.93 7.08
C VAL A 1 6.45 -8.68 7.50
N ILE A 2 5.20 -8.61 7.11
CA ILE A 2 4.34 -7.49 7.45
C ILE A 2 3.45 -7.90 8.63
N TYR A 3 3.48 -7.10 9.70
CA TYR A 3 2.69 -7.36 10.90
C TYR A 3 1.56 -6.35 11.00
N ILE A 4 0.32 -6.83 11.11
CA ILE A 4 -0.87 -5.99 11.24
C ILE A 4 -1.49 -6.27 12.61
N GLN A 5 -1.78 -5.20 13.34
CA GLN A 5 -2.34 -5.30 14.67
C GLN A 5 -3.81 -5.71 14.62
N ASP A 6 -4.14 -6.85 15.25
CA ASP A 6 -5.49 -7.41 15.20
C ASP A 6 -6.54 -6.54 15.90
N SER A 7 -6.10 -5.72 16.86
CA SER A 7 -7.01 -4.85 17.62
C SER A 7 -7.52 -3.66 16.82
N LEU A 8 -6.98 -3.38 15.64
CA LEU A 8 -7.43 -2.27 14.80
C LEU A 8 -8.81 -2.56 14.23
N VAL A 9 -9.64 -1.51 14.08
CA VAL A 9 -10.91 -1.64 13.37
C VAL A 9 -10.63 -1.94 11.89
N PRO A 10 -11.59 -2.55 11.16
CA PRO A 10 -11.33 -3.01 9.78
C PRO A 10 -10.76 -1.95 8.84
N GLN A 11 -11.24 -0.72 8.92
CA GLN A 11 -10.74 0.36 8.06
C GLN A 11 -9.29 0.72 8.40
N GLU A 12 -8.95 0.75 9.68
CA GLU A 12 -7.58 1.03 10.12
C GLU A 12 -6.65 -0.11 9.71
N ARG A 13 -7.10 -1.35 9.83
CA ARG A 13 -6.31 -2.51 9.40
C ARG A 13 -5.99 -2.44 7.92
N CYS A 14 -6.98 -2.09 7.11
CA CYS A 14 -6.81 -1.97 5.68
C CYS A 14 -5.80 -0.87 5.34
N ASN A 15 -5.94 0.30 5.96
CA ASN A 15 -5.02 1.42 5.75
C ASN A 15 -3.61 1.06 6.21
N THR A 16 -3.47 0.45 7.40
CA THR A 16 -2.18 0.03 7.92
C THR A 16 -1.51 -0.99 7.02
N THR A 17 -2.28 -1.93 6.48
CA THR A 17 -1.76 -2.93 5.55
C THR A 17 -1.18 -2.25 4.31
N TRP A 18 -1.91 -1.32 3.70
CA TRP A 18 -1.41 -0.57 2.55
C TRP A 18 -0.17 0.24 2.89
N HIS A 19 -0.16 0.88 4.06
CA HIS A 19 0.98 1.67 4.52
C HIS A 19 2.24 0.81 4.56
N GLU A 20 2.16 -0.37 5.18
CA GLU A 20 3.30 -1.28 5.28
C GLU A 20 3.73 -1.84 3.93
N ILE A 21 2.76 -2.16 3.05
CA ILE A 21 3.07 -2.63 1.70
C ILE A 21 3.81 -1.55 0.92
N LEU A 22 3.40 -0.30 1.03
CA LEU A 22 4.04 0.80 0.31
C LEU A 22 5.47 1.05 0.81
N HIS A 23 5.72 0.96 2.13
CA HIS A 23 7.09 1.01 2.63
C HIS A 23 7.95 -0.11 2.07
N ALA A 24 7.41 -1.32 1.99
CA ALA A 24 8.12 -2.45 1.40
C ALA A 24 8.43 -2.22 -0.08
N VAL A 25 7.48 -1.66 -0.83
CA VAL A 25 7.68 -1.32 -2.25
C VAL A 25 8.81 -0.29 -2.39
N VAL A 26 8.81 0.75 -1.57
CA VAL A 26 9.87 1.76 -1.59
C VAL A 26 11.23 1.11 -1.33
N TYR A 27 11.32 0.24 -0.33
CA TYR A 27 12.58 -0.43 0.02
C TYR A 27 13.06 -1.32 -1.14
N ILE A 28 12.17 -2.17 -1.68
CA ILE A 28 12.53 -3.12 -2.73
C ILE A 28 12.92 -2.41 -4.02
N SER A 29 12.25 -1.31 -4.35
CA SER A 29 12.52 -0.56 -5.58
C SER A 29 13.70 0.40 -5.46
N SER A 30 14.31 0.49 -4.28
CA SER A 30 15.46 1.36 -3.99
C SER A 30 15.15 2.85 -4.13
N LEU A 31 13.88 3.26 -4.01
CA LEU A 31 13.50 4.67 -4.08
C LEU A 31 14.05 5.48 -2.90
N ASN A 32 14.34 4.82 -1.78
CA ASN A 32 14.87 5.47 -0.58
C ASN A 32 16.40 5.38 -0.45
N GLN A 33 17.09 4.98 -1.52
CA GLN A 33 18.56 4.95 -1.51
C GLN A 33 19.14 6.37 -1.55
N ALA A 34 20.46 6.48 -1.32
CA ALA A 34 21.14 7.76 -1.14
C ALA A 34 20.88 8.76 -2.26
N ASN A 35 20.68 8.29 -3.49
CA ASN A 35 20.40 9.12 -4.65
C ASN A 35 18.95 9.00 -5.13
N GLY A 36 18.11 8.32 -4.36
CA GLY A 36 16.71 8.13 -4.73
C GLY A 36 15.83 9.32 -4.35
N PRO A 37 14.66 9.44 -4.99
CA PRO A 37 13.74 10.55 -4.70
C PRO A 37 13.13 10.50 -3.30
N LEU A 38 13.14 9.34 -2.63
CA LEU A 38 12.57 9.17 -1.29
C LEU A 38 13.62 8.83 -0.25
N LYS A 39 14.84 9.37 -0.42
CA LYS A 39 15.92 9.12 0.54
C LYS A 39 15.65 9.72 1.92
N GLU A 40 14.88 10.80 2.00
CA GLU A 40 14.52 11.42 3.25
C GLU A 40 13.32 10.71 3.86
N ASP A 41 13.38 10.38 5.16
CA ASP A 41 12.28 9.69 5.84
C ASP A 41 10.98 10.46 5.77
N ASP A 42 11.03 11.79 5.88
CA ASP A 42 9.83 12.62 5.80
C ASP A 42 9.18 12.55 4.41
N ALA A 43 9.98 12.51 3.35
CA ALA A 43 9.46 12.40 1.99
C ALA A 43 8.81 11.03 1.78
N GLU A 44 9.44 9.96 2.25
CA GLU A 44 8.88 8.61 2.17
C GLU A 44 7.55 8.52 2.93
N GLU A 45 7.52 9.01 4.17
CA GLU A 45 6.30 8.99 4.99
C GLU A 45 5.16 9.77 4.34
N LEU A 46 5.46 10.94 3.78
CA LEU A 46 4.46 11.75 3.11
C LEU A 46 3.84 11.00 1.92
N VAL A 47 4.67 10.40 1.08
CA VAL A 47 4.20 9.66 -0.09
C VAL A 47 3.40 8.44 0.34
N VAL A 48 3.90 7.66 1.29
CA VAL A 48 3.23 6.45 1.76
C VAL A 48 1.88 6.78 2.40
N ASN A 49 1.83 7.79 3.26
CA ASN A 49 0.58 8.20 3.90
C ASN A 49 -0.42 8.71 2.87
N THR A 50 0.03 9.51 1.92
CA THR A 50 -0.86 10.07 0.89
C THR A 50 -1.47 8.95 0.06
N ILE A 51 -0.65 8.01 -0.43
CA ILE A 51 -1.14 6.93 -1.29
C ILE A 51 -2.08 6.01 -0.51
N SER A 52 -1.69 5.59 0.70
CA SER A 52 -2.53 4.67 1.48
C SER A 52 -3.89 5.29 1.80
N ASN A 53 -3.94 6.57 2.16
CA ASN A 53 -5.18 7.25 2.47
C ASN A 53 -6.09 7.37 1.23
N PHE A 54 -5.51 7.73 0.09
CA PHE A 54 -6.27 7.81 -1.16
C PHE A 54 -6.79 6.45 -1.61
N MET A 55 -6.00 5.39 -1.44
CA MET A 55 -6.43 4.04 -1.83
C MET A 55 -7.64 3.58 -1.01
N MET A 56 -7.75 4.00 0.24
CA MET A 56 -8.95 3.68 1.03
C MET A 56 -10.20 4.23 0.37
N GLY A 57 -10.17 5.48 -0.10
CA GLY A 57 -11.28 6.09 -0.82
C GLY A 57 -11.58 5.39 -2.13
N VAL A 58 -10.54 5.06 -2.89
CA VAL A 58 -10.69 4.37 -4.18
C VAL A 58 -11.41 3.03 -4.01
N TYR A 59 -10.99 2.21 -3.04
CA TYR A 59 -11.62 0.91 -2.83
C TYR A 59 -13.02 1.02 -2.24
N ARG A 60 -13.26 1.99 -1.34
CA ARG A 60 -14.58 2.21 -0.77
C ARG A 60 -15.59 2.62 -1.84
N ASP A 61 -15.19 3.49 -2.75
CA ASP A 61 -16.06 4.02 -3.80
C ASP A 61 -16.18 3.09 -5.00
N ASN A 62 -15.28 2.11 -5.12
CA ASN A 62 -15.25 1.16 -6.23
C ASN A 62 -15.10 -0.27 -5.70
N PRO A 63 -16.14 -0.81 -5.03
CA PRO A 63 -16.04 -2.12 -4.39
C PRO A 63 -15.75 -3.28 -5.37
N TRP A 64 -16.07 -3.09 -6.64
CA TRP A 64 -15.80 -4.09 -7.69
C TRP A 64 -14.31 -4.20 -8.06
N LEU A 65 -13.49 -3.20 -7.69
CA LEU A 65 -12.11 -3.09 -8.18
C LEU A 65 -11.23 -4.23 -7.69
N LEU A 66 -11.28 -4.56 -6.41
CA LEU A 66 -10.46 -5.65 -5.86
C LEU A 66 -10.84 -7.00 -6.46
N ASP A 67 -12.13 -7.24 -6.65
CA ASP A 67 -12.60 -8.49 -7.25
C ASP A 67 -12.12 -8.60 -8.70
N MET A 68 -12.17 -7.51 -9.44
CA MET A 68 -11.67 -7.47 -10.82
C MET A 68 -10.18 -7.75 -10.87
N LEU A 69 -9.40 -7.08 -10.03
CA LEU A 69 -7.94 -7.26 -9.99
C LEU A 69 -7.59 -8.70 -9.64
N LYS A 70 -8.25 -9.25 -8.63
CA LYS A 70 -8.03 -10.64 -8.21
C LYS A 70 -8.32 -11.62 -9.35
N LYS A 71 -9.42 -11.41 -10.05
CA LYS A 71 -9.82 -12.27 -11.17
C LYS A 71 -8.78 -12.25 -12.27
N HIS A 72 -8.35 -11.06 -12.69
CA HIS A 72 -7.41 -10.93 -13.80
C HIS A 72 -6.02 -11.44 -13.44
N LEU A 73 -5.58 -11.23 -12.20
CA LEU A 73 -4.29 -11.77 -11.76
C LEU A 73 -4.31 -13.30 -11.76
N ASN A 74 -5.41 -13.90 -11.35
CA ASN A 74 -5.54 -15.36 -11.38
C ASN A 74 -5.56 -15.91 -12.81
N GLU A 75 -6.15 -15.20 -13.75
CA GLU A 75 -6.14 -15.58 -15.17
C GLU A 75 -4.73 -15.55 -15.75
N ILE A 76 -3.90 -14.59 -15.35
CA ILE A 76 -2.52 -14.48 -15.79
C ILE A 76 -1.70 -15.66 -15.29
N ASP A 77 -1.97 -16.14 -14.09
CA ASP A 77 -1.21 -17.23 -13.47
C ASP A 77 -1.55 -18.61 -14.06
N ASN A 78 -2.60 -18.70 -14.84
CA ASN A 78 -2.99 -19.93 -15.50
C ASN A 78 -2.38 -20.00 -16.92
#